data_fd16797a95edd4416653f8878f33e3d9
#
_entry.id   fd16797a95edd4416653f8878f33e3d9
#
_cell.length_a   1.000
_cell.length_b   1.000
_cell.length_c   1.000
_cell.angle_alpha   90.00
_cell.angle_beta   90.00
_cell.angle_gamma   90.00
#
_symmetry.space_group_name_H-M   'P 1'
#
loop_
_entity.id
_entity.type
_entity.pdbx_description
1 polymer ?
#
loop_
_entity_poly.entity_id
_entity_poly.type
_entity_poly.pdbx_seq_one_letter_code
_entity_poly.pdbx_strand_id
1 'polypeptide(L)'
;MIRSTFSVIILATCFLAKGQYTDQINSNRPGRSIGAFAVGKKVVQAEAGFAIKRYSHSGYNNSTFNGGISFLSLRWGFLKETLELTYQAQFLSGNLASKITTEQIVIPKSGFLENFIGLKYLLFDPYKRERKANPYSWKSNNSFKLRDLLPAASLIIGSNINFEKNNPFPFNNVFGNIYRPVFFQNLNVTQDKEPFAHLRATLATQSHFLNSWVFVTNLIYDRYLTKYPEKSYIFTLTHALDELWSVYLEHHGIKSDLYSDGLFRLGAAYLFGNNIQFEGTIGSSLKDTPNQLLLNLGISYRLDFHKDFQSSAELEFKKLKREEKQLKKTLKKNSKSERKRNRKAKS
;
A
#
# COMPACT_ATOMS: atom_id res chain seq x y z
N MET A 1 -7.03 4.79 38.58
CA MET A 1 -5.60 5.13 38.44
C MET A 1 -4.82 4.14 37.55
N ILE A 2 -4.98 2.83 37.61
CA ILE A 2 -4.22 1.85 36.82
C ILE A 2 -4.45 1.99 35.28
N ARG A 3 -5.67 2.37 34.82
CA ARG A 3 -5.99 2.57 33.40
C ARG A 3 -5.31 3.81 32.79
N SER A 4 -5.12 4.87 33.55
CA SER A 4 -4.46 6.09 33.04
C SER A 4 -2.94 5.95 32.96
N THR A 5 -2.32 5.20 33.89
CA THR A 5 -0.88 4.90 33.84
C THR A 5 -0.51 3.99 32.69
N PHE A 6 -1.37 3.03 32.34
CA PHE A 6 -1.13 2.16 31.17
C PHE A 6 -1.19 2.95 29.86
N SER A 7 -2.11 3.91 29.72
CA SER A 7 -2.21 4.80 28.57
C SER A 7 -1.00 5.72 28.43
N VAL A 8 -0.45 6.25 29.52
CA VAL A 8 0.74 7.10 29.51
C VAL A 8 2.00 6.31 29.14
N ILE A 9 2.12 5.08 29.62
CA ILE A 9 3.25 4.20 29.28
C ILE A 9 3.22 3.83 27.79
N ILE A 10 2.06 3.54 27.22
CA ILE A 10 1.91 3.28 25.77
C ILE A 10 2.26 4.54 24.96
N LEU A 11 1.82 5.72 25.37
CA LEU A 11 2.18 6.98 24.72
C LEU A 11 3.68 7.28 24.80
N ALA A 12 4.31 7.03 25.94
CA ALA A 12 5.75 7.28 26.14
C ALA A 12 6.64 6.34 25.30
N THR A 13 6.23 5.08 25.11
CA THR A 13 6.98 4.12 24.27
C THR A 13 6.90 4.45 22.76
N CYS A 14 5.84 5.12 22.31
CA CYS A 14 5.70 5.55 20.91
C CYS A 14 6.74 6.60 20.48
N PHE A 15 7.29 7.40 21.39
CA PHE A 15 8.28 8.42 21.07
C PHE A 15 9.70 7.88 20.78
N LEU A 16 9.97 6.63 21.13
CA LEU A 16 11.30 6.01 20.99
C LEU A 16 11.44 5.15 19.72
N ALA A 17 10.39 5.02 18.90
CA ALA A 17 10.45 4.27 17.67
C ALA A 17 11.28 5.05 16.63
N LYS A 18 12.43 4.50 16.25
CA LYS A 18 13.18 4.93 15.06
C LYS A 18 12.85 3.93 13.96
N GLY A 19 12.26 4.38 12.85
CA GLY A 19 12.00 3.54 11.67
C GLY A 19 13.31 3.14 10.98
N GLN A 20 13.27 2.05 10.25
CA GLN A 20 14.37 1.62 9.40
C GLN A 20 14.06 2.08 7.97
N TYR A 21 15.00 2.83 7.38
CA TYR A 21 14.96 3.18 5.97
C TYR A 21 15.33 1.95 5.13
N THR A 22 14.65 1.74 4.01
CA THR A 22 14.95 0.70 3.03
C THR A 22 15.30 1.33 1.69
N ASP A 23 16.40 0.89 1.05
CA ASP A 23 16.84 1.40 -0.26
C ASP A 23 15.94 0.93 -1.42
N GLN A 24 15.11 -0.07 -1.17
CA GLN A 24 14.21 -0.67 -2.15
C GLN A 24 12.78 -0.19 -1.91
N ILE A 25 12.03 -0.06 -3.01
CA ILE A 25 10.59 0.27 -2.95
C ILE A 25 9.85 -0.77 -2.10
N ASN A 26 9.06 -0.27 -1.13
CA ASN A 26 8.13 -1.06 -0.34
C ASN A 26 6.71 -0.62 -0.71
N SER A 27 6.20 -1.17 -1.82
CA SER A 27 4.86 -0.87 -2.29
C SER A 27 3.81 -1.53 -1.39
N ASN A 28 2.67 -0.83 -1.18
CA ASN A 28 1.45 -1.46 -0.66
C ASN A 28 0.79 -2.36 -1.72
N ARG A 29 1.34 -2.36 -2.92
CA ARG A 29 1.01 -3.25 -4.02
C ARG A 29 2.03 -4.39 -4.10
N PRO A 30 1.66 -5.53 -4.56
CA PRO A 30 0.40 -5.98 -5.16
C PRO A 30 -0.67 -6.22 -4.08
N GLY A 31 -1.93 -6.02 -4.43
CA GLY A 31 -3.08 -6.22 -3.54
C GLY A 31 -3.66 -4.93 -2.97
N ARG A 32 -4.38 -5.01 -1.86
CA ARG A 32 -4.98 -3.87 -1.15
C ARG A 32 -4.47 -3.70 0.27
N SER A 33 -3.67 -4.64 0.76
CA SER A 33 -3.11 -4.54 2.10
C SER A 33 -2.09 -3.41 2.20
N ILE A 34 -2.10 -2.73 3.32
CA ILE A 34 -1.14 -1.67 3.65
C ILE A 34 -0.06 -2.30 4.53
N GLY A 35 1.20 -2.23 4.11
CA GLY A 35 2.34 -2.68 4.90
C GLY A 35 2.51 -1.86 6.18
N ALA A 36 3.16 -2.42 7.21
CA ALA A 36 3.38 -1.71 8.46
C ALA A 36 4.43 -0.59 8.35
N PHE A 37 5.44 -0.74 7.48
CA PHE A 37 6.53 0.22 7.38
C PHE A 37 6.13 1.50 6.65
N ALA A 38 6.63 2.64 7.14
CA ALA A 38 6.54 3.91 6.44
C ALA A 38 7.60 3.98 5.32
N VAL A 39 7.37 4.84 4.31
CA VAL A 39 8.30 4.99 3.18
C VAL A 39 9.64 5.62 3.55
N GLY A 40 9.78 6.19 4.76
CA GLY A 40 10.99 6.86 5.21
C GLY A 40 10.98 8.36 4.91
N LYS A 41 11.84 9.10 5.64
CA LYS A 41 11.92 10.56 5.55
C LYS A 41 12.44 11.01 4.19
N LYS A 42 11.78 12.02 3.58
CA LYS A 42 12.11 12.58 2.25
C LYS A 42 11.92 11.59 1.10
N VAL A 43 11.11 10.56 1.29
CA VAL A 43 10.70 9.66 0.22
C VAL A 43 9.28 10.00 -0.18
N VAL A 44 9.04 10.05 -1.49
CA VAL A 44 7.70 10.15 -2.08
C VAL A 44 7.50 8.91 -2.93
N GLN A 45 6.41 8.19 -2.70
CA GLN A 45 6.04 7.02 -3.49
C GLN A 45 4.66 7.22 -4.09
N ALA A 46 4.56 7.00 -5.39
CA ALA A 46 3.31 7.03 -6.14
C ALA A 46 2.98 5.63 -6.64
N GLU A 47 1.75 5.21 -6.48
CA GLU A 47 1.23 3.93 -6.94
C GLU A 47 -0.04 4.20 -7.74
N ALA A 48 -0.07 3.79 -8.99
CA ALA A 48 -1.19 4.03 -9.89
C ALA A 48 -1.52 2.76 -10.68
N GLY A 49 -2.75 2.65 -11.14
CA GLY A 49 -3.14 1.55 -12.00
C GLY A 49 -4.59 1.59 -12.40
N PHE A 50 -4.97 0.55 -13.10
CA PHE A 50 -6.30 0.37 -13.65
C PHE A 50 -6.81 -1.04 -13.38
N ALA A 51 -8.08 -1.15 -12.99
CA ALA A 51 -8.74 -2.42 -12.76
C ALA A 51 -10.02 -2.52 -13.57
N ILE A 52 -10.26 -3.66 -14.18
CA ILE A 52 -11.55 -4.01 -14.78
C ILE A 52 -12.34 -4.76 -13.72
N LYS A 53 -13.56 -4.29 -13.45
CA LYS A 53 -14.49 -4.94 -12.51
C LYS A 53 -15.79 -5.32 -13.18
N ARG A 54 -16.21 -6.53 -12.92
CA ARG A 54 -17.53 -7.03 -13.26
C ARG A 54 -18.25 -7.44 -11.99
N TYR A 55 -19.46 -6.91 -11.82
CA TYR A 55 -20.38 -7.30 -10.76
C TYR A 55 -21.61 -7.96 -11.38
N SER A 56 -22.12 -9.01 -10.79
CA SER A 56 -23.41 -9.60 -11.14
C SER A 56 -24.23 -9.87 -9.87
N HIS A 57 -25.50 -9.53 -9.89
CA HIS A 57 -26.38 -9.64 -8.73
C HIS A 57 -27.69 -10.33 -9.10
N SER A 58 -27.80 -11.61 -8.78
CA SER A 58 -28.99 -12.43 -9.09
C SER A 58 -30.26 -11.95 -8.37
N GLY A 59 -30.12 -11.49 -7.12
CA GLY A 59 -31.24 -10.99 -6.31
C GLY A 59 -31.81 -9.64 -6.75
N TYR A 60 -31.11 -8.91 -7.65
CA TYR A 60 -31.55 -7.63 -8.18
C TYR A 60 -31.82 -7.73 -9.69
N ASN A 61 -32.88 -8.44 -10.08
CA ASN A 61 -33.32 -8.60 -11.48
C ASN A 61 -32.16 -9.01 -12.43
N ASN A 62 -31.27 -9.87 -11.98
CA ASN A 62 -30.08 -10.28 -12.73
C ASN A 62 -29.25 -9.09 -13.26
N SER A 63 -29.12 -8.05 -12.46
CA SER A 63 -28.37 -6.87 -12.84
C SER A 63 -26.88 -7.13 -12.86
N THR A 64 -26.22 -6.48 -13.82
CA THR A 64 -24.77 -6.56 -13.98
C THR A 64 -24.20 -5.16 -14.09
N PHE A 65 -23.03 -4.97 -13.49
CA PHE A 65 -22.24 -3.76 -13.69
C PHE A 65 -20.89 -4.15 -14.26
N ASN A 66 -20.50 -3.53 -15.37
CA ASN A 66 -19.20 -3.67 -15.99
C ASN A 66 -18.53 -2.31 -16.03
N GLY A 67 -17.35 -2.20 -15.42
CA GLY A 67 -16.65 -0.92 -15.32
C GLY A 67 -15.16 -1.05 -15.09
N GLY A 68 -14.49 0.10 -15.22
CA GLY A 68 -13.10 0.28 -14.94
C GLY A 68 -12.89 1.14 -13.71
N ILE A 69 -11.93 0.77 -12.85
CA ILE A 69 -11.45 1.58 -11.74
C ILE A 69 -10.06 2.09 -12.06
N SER A 70 -9.88 3.40 -12.06
CA SER A 70 -8.58 4.03 -11.96
C SER A 70 -8.25 4.29 -10.51
N PHE A 71 -7.04 3.97 -10.07
CA PHE A 71 -6.60 4.25 -8.71
C PHE A 71 -5.27 4.98 -8.68
N LEU A 72 -5.11 5.80 -7.65
CA LEU A 72 -3.90 6.55 -7.33
C LEU A 72 -3.68 6.48 -5.81
N SER A 73 -2.45 6.15 -5.41
CA SER A 73 -2.02 6.23 -4.02
C SER A 73 -0.72 7.01 -3.96
N LEU A 74 -0.65 8.00 -3.09
CA LEU A 74 0.53 8.80 -2.83
C LEU A 74 0.94 8.63 -1.37
N ARG A 75 2.23 8.39 -1.13
CA ARG A 75 2.80 8.20 0.19
C ARG A 75 4.01 9.13 0.34
N TRP A 76 4.04 9.91 1.38
CA TRP A 76 5.09 10.88 1.63
C TRP A 76 5.60 10.82 3.07
N GLY A 77 6.88 10.47 3.23
CA GLY A 77 7.58 10.55 4.52
C GLY A 77 8.22 11.93 4.71
N PHE A 78 7.70 12.75 5.64
CA PHE A 78 8.07 14.16 5.69
C PHE A 78 8.84 14.60 6.94
N LEU A 79 8.45 14.18 8.14
CA LEU A 79 9.06 14.66 9.39
C LEU A 79 10.01 13.62 10.02
N LYS A 80 9.56 12.38 10.13
CA LYS A 80 10.26 11.28 10.80
C LYS A 80 10.24 10.04 9.91
N GLU A 81 11.18 9.13 10.09
CA GLU A 81 11.21 7.83 9.42
C GLU A 81 9.96 6.96 9.69
N THR A 82 9.30 7.24 10.82
CA THR A 82 8.11 6.51 11.28
C THR A 82 6.79 7.14 10.87
N LEU A 83 6.82 8.34 10.26
CA LEU A 83 5.62 9.12 9.96
C LEU A 83 5.46 9.31 8.45
N GLU A 84 4.31 8.95 7.93
CA GLU A 84 3.94 9.01 6.52
C GLU A 84 2.58 9.67 6.34
N LEU A 85 2.49 10.61 5.42
CA LEU A 85 1.22 11.11 4.89
C LEU A 85 0.79 10.22 3.74
N THR A 86 -0.47 9.77 3.75
CA THR A 86 -1.03 8.92 2.70
C THR A 86 -2.24 9.58 2.07
N TYR A 87 -2.33 9.51 0.74
CA TYR A 87 -3.50 9.87 -0.04
C TYR A 87 -3.89 8.72 -0.94
N GLN A 88 -5.18 8.38 -1.00
CA GLN A 88 -5.69 7.31 -1.85
C GLN A 88 -6.96 7.80 -2.56
N ALA A 89 -7.00 7.63 -3.87
CA ALA A 89 -8.16 7.94 -4.69
C ALA A 89 -8.53 6.74 -5.56
N GLN A 90 -9.83 6.49 -5.72
CA GLN A 90 -10.37 5.49 -6.64
C GLN A 90 -11.55 6.10 -7.38
N PHE A 91 -11.49 6.07 -8.70
CA PHE A 91 -12.55 6.53 -9.60
C PHE A 91 -13.09 5.35 -10.40
N LEU A 92 -14.39 5.09 -10.29
CA LEU A 92 -15.10 4.03 -11.00
C LEU A 92 -15.93 4.63 -12.14
N SER A 93 -15.83 4.05 -13.32
CA SER A 93 -16.68 4.38 -14.45
C SER A 93 -17.15 3.10 -15.13
N GLY A 94 -18.42 3.00 -15.45
CA GLY A 94 -18.97 1.80 -16.08
C GLY A 94 -20.46 1.89 -16.36
N ASN A 95 -21.00 0.78 -16.83
CA ASN A 95 -22.40 0.64 -17.22
C ASN A 95 -23.08 -0.38 -16.33
N LEU A 96 -24.20 0.05 -15.76
CA LEU A 96 -25.10 -0.81 -15.01
C LEU A 96 -26.24 -1.25 -15.92
N ALA A 97 -26.36 -2.54 -16.15
CA ALA A 97 -27.42 -3.14 -16.94
C ALA A 97 -28.40 -3.89 -16.03
N SER A 98 -29.69 -3.60 -16.15
CA SER A 98 -30.73 -4.22 -15.33
C SER A 98 -31.91 -4.64 -16.16
N LYS A 99 -32.52 -5.79 -15.83
CA LYS A 99 -33.73 -6.31 -16.44
C LYS A 99 -34.96 -5.98 -15.59
N ILE A 100 -35.20 -4.69 -15.32
CA ILE A 100 -36.34 -4.23 -14.53
C ILE A 100 -37.64 -4.37 -15.33
N THR A 101 -37.56 -4.23 -16.65
CA THR A 101 -38.63 -4.40 -17.61
C THR A 101 -38.33 -5.55 -18.56
N THR A 102 -39.23 -5.80 -19.53
CA THR A 102 -38.98 -6.76 -20.61
C THR A 102 -37.73 -6.42 -21.42
N GLU A 103 -37.37 -5.13 -21.48
CA GLU A 103 -36.16 -4.62 -22.10
C GLU A 103 -35.07 -4.37 -21.07
N GLN A 104 -33.80 -4.60 -21.46
CA GLN A 104 -32.66 -4.32 -20.64
C GLN A 104 -32.38 -2.81 -20.63
N ILE A 105 -32.44 -2.20 -19.45
CA ILE A 105 -32.07 -0.80 -19.24
C ILE A 105 -30.57 -0.75 -18.92
N VAL A 106 -29.82 0.12 -19.62
CA VAL A 106 -28.40 0.38 -19.38
C VAL A 106 -28.23 1.81 -18.89
N ILE A 107 -27.61 1.97 -17.71
CA ILE A 107 -27.38 3.25 -17.07
C ILE A 107 -25.87 3.45 -16.89
N PRO A 108 -25.28 4.47 -17.55
CA PRO A 108 -23.88 4.82 -17.30
C PRO A 108 -23.73 5.44 -15.91
N LYS A 109 -22.70 5.04 -15.17
CA LYS A 109 -22.36 5.57 -13.86
C LYS A 109 -20.87 5.84 -13.79
N SER A 110 -20.49 7.00 -13.27
CA SER A 110 -19.11 7.34 -13.00
C SER A 110 -19.02 8.23 -11.77
N GLY A 111 -17.99 8.00 -10.93
CA GLY A 111 -17.78 8.78 -9.71
C GLY A 111 -16.64 8.23 -8.87
N PHE A 112 -16.30 8.97 -7.82
CA PHE A 112 -15.29 8.55 -6.87
C PHE A 112 -15.86 7.54 -5.88
N LEU A 113 -15.13 6.43 -5.70
CA LEU A 113 -15.39 5.46 -4.63
C LEU A 113 -14.64 5.83 -3.35
N GLU A 114 -13.48 6.48 -3.49
CA GLU A 114 -12.59 6.77 -2.38
C GLU A 114 -11.76 8.02 -2.67
N ASN A 115 -11.67 8.92 -1.69
CA ASN A 115 -10.74 10.03 -1.62
C ASN A 115 -10.25 10.13 -0.18
N PHE A 116 -9.35 9.25 0.20
CA PHE A 116 -8.85 9.13 1.56
C PHE A 116 -7.55 9.91 1.74
N ILE A 117 -7.48 10.71 2.81
CA ILE A 117 -6.26 11.34 3.29
C ILE A 117 -6.03 10.94 4.73
N GLY A 118 -4.82 10.48 5.05
CA GLY A 118 -4.51 9.98 6.38
C GLY A 118 -3.03 10.09 6.75
N LEU A 119 -2.79 9.95 8.04
CA LEU A 119 -1.46 9.86 8.63
C LEU A 119 -1.21 8.43 9.11
N LYS A 120 -0.08 7.87 8.73
CA LYS A 120 0.40 6.57 9.18
C LYS A 120 1.58 6.77 10.12
N TYR A 121 1.51 6.11 11.26
CA TYR A 121 2.57 6.13 12.25
C TYR A 121 3.00 4.71 12.62
N LEU A 122 4.29 4.42 12.47
CA LEU A 122 4.89 3.15 12.87
C LEU A 122 5.05 3.12 14.39
N LEU A 123 4.23 2.28 15.04
CA LEU A 123 4.17 2.13 16.50
C LEU A 123 5.30 1.24 17.03
N PHE A 124 5.54 0.13 16.32
CA PHE A 124 6.47 -0.90 16.77
C PHE A 124 7.20 -1.54 15.59
N ASP A 125 8.53 -1.70 15.71
CA ASP A 125 9.39 -2.33 14.71
C ASP A 125 10.33 -3.33 15.39
N PRO A 126 10.06 -4.64 15.29
CA PRO A 126 10.91 -5.68 15.87
C PRO A 126 12.18 -5.94 15.07
N TYR A 127 12.23 -5.48 13.80
CA TYR A 127 13.34 -5.73 12.86
C TYR A 127 14.46 -4.69 12.96
N LYS A 128 14.29 -3.66 13.75
CA LYS A 128 15.27 -2.58 13.96
C LYS A 128 16.63 -3.05 14.48
N ARG A 129 16.67 -4.17 15.20
CA ARG A 129 17.92 -4.78 15.65
C ARG A 129 18.40 -5.75 14.59
N GLU A 130 19.52 -5.43 13.93
CA GLU A 130 20.18 -6.33 13.00
C GLU A 130 20.41 -7.71 13.63
N ARG A 131 20.08 -8.75 12.90
CA ARG A 131 20.39 -10.10 13.30
C ARG A 131 21.86 -10.35 13.03
N LYS A 132 22.63 -10.62 14.07
CA LYS A 132 23.96 -11.18 13.90
C LYS A 132 23.81 -12.60 13.32
N ALA A 133 24.23 -12.77 12.07
CA ALA A 133 24.26 -14.09 11.46
C ALA A 133 25.24 -14.98 12.23
N ASN A 134 24.84 -16.23 12.47
CA ASN A 134 25.74 -17.23 13.04
C ASN A 134 26.64 -17.77 11.92
N PRO A 135 27.95 -17.46 11.89
CA PRO A 135 28.86 -17.91 10.83
C PRO A 135 29.05 -19.44 10.78
N TYR A 136 28.68 -20.14 11.87
CA TYR A 136 28.95 -21.58 12.02
C TYR A 136 27.70 -22.46 11.70
N SER A 137 26.53 -21.89 11.49
CA SER A 137 25.31 -22.66 11.29
C SER A 137 24.33 -22.02 10.32
N TRP A 138 24.28 -22.54 9.10
CA TRP A 138 23.28 -22.19 8.11
C TRP A 138 21.86 -22.46 8.62
N LYS A 139 21.64 -23.61 9.28
CA LYS A 139 20.35 -24.00 9.86
C LYS A 139 19.88 -22.99 10.94
N SER A 140 20.78 -22.50 11.78
CA SER A 140 20.45 -21.49 12.79
C SER A 140 19.98 -20.16 12.18
N ASN A 141 20.50 -19.78 11.01
CA ASN A 141 20.14 -18.55 10.33
C ASN A 141 18.80 -18.68 9.56
N ASN A 142 18.49 -19.86 9.02
CA ASN A 142 17.36 -20.10 8.12
C ASN A 142 16.20 -20.89 8.77
N SER A 143 16.30 -21.30 10.05
CA SER A 143 15.20 -21.98 10.74
C SER A 143 14.13 -20.98 11.18
N PHE A 144 12.88 -21.40 11.15
CA PHE A 144 11.75 -20.67 11.71
C PHE A 144 11.95 -20.45 13.23
N LYS A 145 11.76 -19.22 13.68
CA LYS A 145 11.81 -18.84 15.10
C LYS A 145 10.50 -18.15 15.49
N LEU A 146 9.94 -18.47 16.65
CA LEU A 146 8.72 -17.82 17.15
C LEU A 146 8.84 -16.28 17.19
N ARG A 147 10.04 -15.73 17.36
CA ARG A 147 10.29 -14.29 17.28
C ARG A 147 10.01 -13.70 15.91
N ASP A 148 10.08 -14.49 14.84
CA ASP A 148 9.84 -14.06 13.46
C ASP A 148 8.35 -13.79 13.20
N LEU A 149 7.47 -14.33 14.07
CA LEU A 149 6.05 -14.01 14.07
C LEU A 149 5.72 -12.66 14.72
N LEU A 150 6.67 -12.06 15.47
CA LEU A 150 6.41 -10.76 16.08
C LEU A 150 6.30 -9.69 14.99
N PRO A 151 5.11 -9.08 14.79
CA PRO A 151 4.90 -8.17 13.68
C PRO A 151 5.41 -6.77 13.99
N ALA A 152 5.89 -6.06 12.96
CA ALA A 152 5.87 -4.61 12.97
C ALA A 152 4.41 -4.13 12.97
N ALA A 153 4.10 -3.02 13.64
CA ALA A 153 2.76 -2.51 13.75
C ALA A 153 2.71 -1.01 13.49
N SER A 154 1.74 -0.58 12.70
CA SER A 154 1.47 0.84 12.42
C SER A 154 -0.01 1.14 12.53
N LEU A 155 -0.32 2.38 12.91
CA LEU A 155 -1.67 2.92 12.96
C LEU A 155 -1.81 3.98 11.89
N ILE A 156 -2.89 3.88 11.11
CA ILE A 156 -3.27 4.85 10.08
C ILE A 156 -4.60 5.44 10.51
N ILE A 157 -4.67 6.77 10.60
CA ILE A 157 -5.91 7.49 10.91
C ILE A 157 -6.09 8.56 9.84
N GLY A 158 -7.28 8.66 9.29
CA GLY A 158 -7.58 9.64 8.27
C GLY A 158 -9.07 9.78 8.01
N SER A 159 -9.38 10.56 7.01
CA SER A 159 -10.74 10.82 6.57
C SER A 159 -10.91 10.51 5.09
N ASN A 160 -12.01 9.88 4.75
CA ASN A 160 -12.47 9.78 3.38
C ASN A 160 -13.41 10.95 3.10
N ILE A 161 -13.18 11.67 2.00
CA ILE A 161 -13.90 12.89 1.64
C ILE A 161 -14.71 12.64 0.37
N ASN A 162 -16.02 12.83 0.47
CA ASN A 162 -16.91 12.73 -0.68
C ASN A 162 -17.15 14.12 -1.28
N PHE A 163 -16.53 14.41 -2.42
CA PHE A 163 -16.65 15.71 -3.10
C PHE A 163 -17.94 15.82 -3.94
N GLU A 164 -18.63 14.72 -4.19
CA GLU A 164 -19.81 14.68 -5.06
C GLU A 164 -21.09 14.85 -4.24
N LYS A 165 -21.91 15.88 -4.56
CA LYS A 165 -23.21 16.09 -3.91
C LYS A 165 -24.19 14.93 -4.15
N ASN A 166 -24.12 14.31 -5.35
CA ASN A 166 -24.93 13.18 -5.76
C ASN A 166 -24.02 12.01 -6.13
N ASN A 167 -23.39 11.41 -5.10
CA ASN A 167 -22.54 10.25 -5.31
C ASN A 167 -23.31 9.12 -6.02
N PRO A 168 -22.90 8.69 -7.24
CA PRO A 168 -23.55 7.59 -7.95
C PRO A 168 -23.36 6.23 -7.28
N PHE A 169 -22.39 6.14 -6.33
CA PHE A 169 -22.02 4.94 -5.59
C PHE A 169 -22.10 5.14 -4.08
N PRO A 170 -23.26 5.52 -3.51
CA PRO A 170 -23.35 5.79 -2.08
C PRO A 170 -22.94 4.55 -1.30
N PHE A 171 -22.10 4.74 -0.28
CA PHE A 171 -21.53 3.66 0.55
C PHE A 171 -20.81 2.57 -0.25
N ASN A 172 -20.18 2.93 -1.39
CA ASN A 172 -19.54 2.03 -2.34
C ASN A 172 -20.49 0.99 -2.98
N ASN A 173 -21.80 1.21 -2.91
CA ASN A 173 -22.78 0.31 -3.48
C ASN A 173 -23.04 0.64 -4.95
N VAL A 174 -22.59 -0.24 -5.83
CA VAL A 174 -22.76 -0.09 -7.29
C VAL A 174 -24.23 -0.18 -7.70
N PHE A 175 -25.05 -0.92 -6.94
CA PHE A 175 -26.47 -1.16 -7.21
C PHE A 175 -27.41 -0.22 -6.45
N GLY A 176 -26.91 0.59 -5.54
CA GLY A 176 -27.70 1.31 -4.52
C GLY A 176 -28.79 2.27 -5.03
N ASN A 177 -28.68 2.78 -6.25
CA ASN A 177 -29.61 3.79 -6.78
C ASN A 177 -30.66 3.25 -7.76
N ILE A 178 -30.69 1.93 -8.04
CA ILE A 178 -31.60 1.36 -9.05
C ILE A 178 -32.85 0.73 -8.43
N TYR A 179 -32.74 0.28 -7.19
CA TYR A 179 -33.69 -0.67 -6.61
C TYR A 179 -34.63 -0.07 -5.58
N ARG A 180 -35.11 1.16 -5.86
CA ARG A 180 -36.37 1.52 -5.25
C ARG A 180 -37.47 1.03 -6.17
N PRO A 181 -38.23 -0.01 -5.83
CA PRO A 181 -39.50 -0.30 -6.53
C PRO A 181 -40.27 1.00 -6.59
N VAL A 182 -40.98 1.23 -7.68
CA VAL A 182 -41.82 2.45 -7.90
C VAL A 182 -42.70 2.73 -6.69
N PHE A 183 -43.14 1.69 -5.98
CA PHE A 183 -43.87 1.75 -4.72
C PHE A 183 -43.16 2.50 -3.58
N PHE A 184 -41.84 2.42 -3.47
CA PHE A 184 -41.11 3.12 -2.41
C PHE A 184 -40.72 4.54 -2.76
N GLN A 185 -40.84 4.95 -4.02
CA GLN A 185 -40.57 6.33 -4.43
C GLN A 185 -41.66 7.29 -3.90
N ASN A 186 -42.87 6.80 -3.70
CA ASN A 186 -44.01 7.59 -3.19
C ASN A 186 -44.10 7.66 -1.66
N LEU A 187 -43.26 6.94 -0.92
CA LEU A 187 -43.32 6.85 0.55
C LEU A 187 -42.35 7.80 1.26
N ASN A 188 -41.89 8.87 0.64
CA ASN A 188 -40.95 9.84 1.27
C ASN A 188 -39.78 9.19 2.05
N VAL A 189 -39.36 7.98 1.67
CA VAL A 189 -38.17 7.36 2.24
C VAL A 189 -36.98 8.15 1.74
N THR A 190 -36.51 9.10 2.55
CA THR A 190 -35.29 9.84 2.31
C THR A 190 -34.16 8.82 2.19
N GLN A 191 -33.53 8.80 1.04
CA GLN A 191 -32.32 8.00 0.85
C GLN A 191 -31.27 8.55 1.80
N ASP A 192 -30.74 7.68 2.67
CA ASP A 192 -29.63 8.06 3.53
C ASP A 192 -28.49 8.55 2.65
N LYS A 193 -28.17 9.83 2.79
CA LYS A 193 -27.06 10.45 2.07
C LYS A 193 -25.77 10.08 2.79
N GLU A 194 -24.78 9.71 2.03
CA GLU A 194 -23.46 9.56 2.55
C GLU A 194 -22.94 10.92 3.07
N PRO A 195 -22.34 10.98 4.28
CA PRO A 195 -21.79 12.23 4.80
C PRO A 195 -20.64 12.72 3.91
N PHE A 196 -20.41 14.04 3.91
CA PHE A 196 -19.31 14.68 3.17
C PHE A 196 -17.94 14.08 3.55
N ALA A 197 -17.74 13.75 4.81
CA ALA A 197 -16.52 13.15 5.30
C ALA A 197 -16.81 12.11 6.38
N HIS A 198 -16.03 11.04 6.40
CA HIS A 198 -16.07 10.04 7.45
C HIS A 198 -14.67 9.59 7.84
N LEU A 199 -14.52 9.19 9.10
CA LEU A 199 -13.24 8.77 9.64
C LEU A 199 -12.99 7.29 9.38
N ARG A 200 -11.71 6.97 9.10
CA ARG A 200 -11.18 5.62 8.97
C ARG A 200 -9.97 5.45 9.87
N ALA A 201 -9.93 4.35 10.61
CA ALA A 201 -8.75 3.89 11.33
C ALA A 201 -8.33 2.52 10.82
N THR A 202 -7.03 2.32 10.61
CA THR A 202 -6.46 1.05 10.17
C THR A 202 -5.27 0.69 11.03
N LEU A 203 -5.30 -0.49 11.64
CA LEU A 203 -4.14 -1.12 12.26
C LEU A 203 -3.51 -2.04 11.23
N ALA A 204 -2.29 -1.73 10.81
CA ALA A 204 -1.52 -2.54 9.87
C ALA A 204 -0.38 -3.24 10.59
N THR A 205 -0.28 -4.56 10.42
CA THR A 205 0.82 -5.36 10.98
C THR A 205 1.53 -6.13 9.87
N GLN A 206 2.82 -6.36 10.04
CA GLN A 206 3.65 -7.03 9.04
C GLN A 206 4.70 -7.90 9.72
N SER A 207 4.71 -9.19 9.39
CA SER A 207 5.68 -10.18 9.86
C SER A 207 6.50 -10.71 8.72
N HIS A 208 7.81 -10.91 8.95
CA HIS A 208 8.75 -11.50 7.98
C HIS A 208 9.27 -12.82 8.53
N PHE A 209 9.14 -13.90 7.80
CA PHE A 209 9.60 -15.23 8.22
C PHE A 209 10.18 -16.02 7.05
N LEU A 210 11.03 -17.01 7.37
CA LEU A 210 11.70 -17.86 6.40
C LEU A 210 12.42 -17.11 5.26
N ASN A 211 12.90 -15.90 5.53
CA ASN A 211 13.63 -14.98 4.63
C ASN A 211 12.86 -14.50 3.37
N SER A 212 11.89 -15.27 2.87
CA SER A 212 11.17 -14.98 1.62
C SER A 212 9.66 -14.79 1.80
N TRP A 213 9.14 -14.98 3.02
CA TRP A 213 7.70 -14.85 3.29
C TRP A 213 7.38 -13.61 4.08
N VAL A 214 6.35 -12.92 3.66
CA VAL A 214 5.80 -11.74 4.34
C VAL A 214 4.32 -11.94 4.57
N PHE A 215 3.89 -11.77 5.81
CA PHE A 215 2.47 -11.81 6.18
C PHE A 215 2.04 -10.44 6.67
N VAL A 216 1.05 -9.87 6.00
CA VAL A 216 0.46 -8.56 6.32
C VAL A 216 -0.96 -8.75 6.80
N THR A 217 -1.30 -8.09 7.91
CA THR A 217 -2.68 -8.02 8.41
C THR A 217 -3.10 -6.57 8.54
N ASN A 218 -4.26 -6.22 8.00
CA ASN A 218 -4.91 -4.96 8.25
C ASN A 218 -6.25 -5.19 8.95
N LEU A 219 -6.49 -4.44 10.02
CA LEU A 219 -7.80 -4.35 10.67
C LEU A 219 -8.31 -2.92 10.44
N ILE A 220 -9.42 -2.79 9.78
CA ILE A 220 -9.94 -1.51 9.29
C ILE A 220 -11.30 -1.25 9.93
N TYR A 221 -11.45 -0.06 10.48
CA TYR A 221 -12.74 0.47 10.92
C TYR A 221 -13.02 1.74 10.14
N ASP A 222 -13.93 1.65 9.20
CA ASP A 222 -14.32 2.73 8.30
C ASP A 222 -15.69 3.28 8.65
N ARG A 223 -16.00 4.48 8.15
CA ARG A 223 -17.29 5.17 8.37
C ARG A 223 -17.63 5.33 9.85
N TYR A 224 -16.61 5.58 10.68
CA TYR A 224 -16.81 5.84 12.09
C TYR A 224 -17.71 7.07 12.30
N LEU A 225 -18.62 7.00 13.28
CA LEU A 225 -19.65 8.00 13.57
C LEU A 225 -20.69 8.21 12.45
N THR A 226 -20.83 7.29 11.51
CA THR A 226 -21.90 7.30 10.53
C THR A 226 -22.97 6.27 10.89
N LYS A 227 -24.11 6.33 10.18
CA LYS A 227 -25.22 5.37 10.38
C LYS A 227 -24.83 3.94 10.02
N TYR A 228 -23.88 3.76 9.09
CA TYR A 228 -23.48 2.46 8.57
C TYR A 228 -21.96 2.25 8.69
N PRO A 229 -21.46 2.00 9.91
CA PRO A 229 -20.04 1.71 10.12
C PRO A 229 -19.65 0.41 9.42
N GLU A 230 -18.42 0.36 8.90
CA GLU A 230 -17.87 -0.80 8.23
C GLU A 230 -16.64 -1.31 8.99
N LYS A 231 -16.61 -2.61 9.24
CA LYS A 231 -15.47 -3.33 9.78
C LYS A 231 -14.93 -4.25 8.72
N SER A 232 -13.64 -4.19 8.45
CA SER A 232 -13.03 -5.08 7.48
C SER A 232 -11.63 -5.51 7.93
N TYR A 233 -11.18 -6.62 7.37
CA TYR A 233 -9.82 -7.10 7.56
C TYR A 233 -9.24 -7.57 6.23
N ILE A 234 -7.92 -7.44 6.12
CA ILE A 234 -7.17 -7.94 4.97
C ILE A 234 -6.03 -8.79 5.49
N PHE A 235 -5.91 -10.01 5.00
CA PHE A 235 -4.79 -10.91 5.22
C PHE A 235 -4.08 -11.14 3.90
N THR A 236 -2.80 -10.84 3.83
CA THR A 236 -1.99 -11.01 2.63
C THR A 236 -0.75 -11.81 2.96
N LEU A 237 -0.58 -12.92 2.28
CA LEU A 237 0.62 -13.74 2.32
C LEU A 237 1.39 -13.57 1.02
N THR A 238 2.59 -13.02 1.10
CA THR A 238 3.48 -12.78 -0.04
C THR A 238 4.68 -13.70 0.05
N HIS A 239 5.08 -14.26 -1.07
CA HIS A 239 6.30 -15.06 -1.22
C HIS A 239 7.20 -14.45 -2.30
N ALA A 240 8.44 -14.12 -1.95
CA ALA A 240 9.47 -13.75 -2.90
C ALA A 240 10.01 -15.01 -3.57
N LEU A 241 9.80 -15.15 -4.88
CA LEU A 241 10.32 -16.27 -5.68
C LEU A 241 11.83 -16.09 -5.92
N ASP A 242 12.22 -14.86 -6.22
CA ASP A 242 13.60 -14.42 -6.39
C ASP A 242 13.73 -12.94 -5.98
N GLU A 243 14.83 -12.29 -6.36
CA GLU A 243 15.09 -10.86 -6.06
C GLU A 243 14.15 -9.90 -6.82
N LEU A 244 13.54 -10.36 -7.93
CA LEU A 244 12.73 -9.53 -8.83
C LEU A 244 11.25 -9.88 -8.79
N TRP A 245 10.90 -11.15 -8.57
CA TRP A 245 9.53 -11.63 -8.63
C TRP A 245 8.99 -12.01 -7.27
N SER A 246 7.77 -11.57 -7.00
CA SER A 246 6.98 -12.02 -5.84
C SER A 246 5.56 -12.37 -6.26
N VAL A 247 4.97 -13.33 -5.55
CA VAL A 247 3.58 -13.72 -5.69
C VAL A 247 2.87 -13.55 -4.36
N TYR A 248 1.56 -13.33 -4.39
CA TYR A 248 0.80 -13.17 -3.16
C TYR A 248 -0.61 -13.75 -3.30
N LEU A 249 -1.14 -14.12 -2.15
CA LEU A 249 -2.53 -14.48 -1.92
C LEU A 249 -3.11 -13.53 -0.87
N GLU A 250 -4.29 -12.96 -1.15
CA GLU A 250 -4.95 -12.02 -0.27
C GLU A 250 -6.41 -12.43 -0.05
N HIS A 251 -6.85 -12.34 1.21
CA HIS A 251 -8.25 -12.45 1.59
C HIS A 251 -8.70 -11.16 2.28
N HIS A 252 -9.80 -10.59 1.81
CA HIS A 252 -10.40 -9.38 2.33
C HIS A 252 -11.84 -9.66 2.78
N GLY A 253 -12.07 -9.67 4.08
CA GLY A 253 -13.40 -9.79 4.68
C GLY A 253 -13.98 -8.42 5.00
N ILE A 254 -15.22 -8.18 4.62
CA ILE A 254 -15.96 -6.92 4.83
C ILE A 254 -17.24 -7.24 5.58
N LYS A 255 -17.58 -6.42 6.59
CA LYS A 255 -18.84 -6.53 7.32
C LYS A 255 -19.37 -5.14 7.68
N SER A 256 -20.56 -4.84 7.16
CA SER A 256 -21.40 -3.71 7.56
C SER A 256 -22.86 -4.11 7.52
N ASP A 257 -23.75 -3.25 8.00
CA ASP A 257 -25.20 -3.49 7.92
C ASP A 257 -25.73 -3.41 6.48
N LEU A 258 -25.00 -2.74 5.57
CA LEU A 258 -25.35 -2.64 4.15
C LEU A 258 -24.76 -3.76 3.31
N TYR A 259 -23.57 -4.23 3.65
CA TYR A 259 -22.80 -5.14 2.81
C TYR A 259 -21.86 -6.01 3.63
N SER A 260 -21.84 -7.31 3.32
CA SER A 260 -20.89 -8.25 3.89
C SER A 260 -20.40 -9.19 2.79
N ASP A 261 -19.09 -9.37 2.67
CA ASP A 261 -18.48 -10.21 1.65
C ASP A 261 -17.08 -10.71 2.05
N GLY A 262 -16.60 -11.73 1.34
CA GLY A 262 -15.22 -12.21 1.35
C GLY A 262 -14.64 -12.16 -0.06
N LEU A 263 -13.53 -11.48 -0.23
CA LEU A 263 -12.87 -11.30 -1.53
C LEU A 263 -11.50 -12.00 -1.50
N PHE A 264 -11.26 -12.89 -2.46
CA PHE A 264 -9.94 -13.47 -2.69
C PHE A 264 -9.25 -12.77 -3.85
N ARG A 265 -7.94 -12.56 -3.71
CA ARG A 265 -7.08 -12.01 -4.75
C ARG A 265 -5.79 -12.80 -4.81
N LEU A 266 -5.36 -13.08 -6.03
CA LEU A 266 -4.08 -13.68 -6.35
C LEU A 266 -3.35 -12.74 -7.29
N GLY A 267 -2.07 -12.54 -7.08
CA GLY A 267 -1.31 -11.67 -7.96
C GLY A 267 0.18 -11.88 -7.88
N ALA A 268 0.87 -11.16 -8.77
CA ALA A 268 2.32 -11.14 -8.83
C ALA A 268 2.81 -9.70 -8.97
N ALA A 269 4.03 -9.48 -8.52
CA ALA A 269 4.74 -8.23 -8.70
C ALA A 269 6.14 -8.49 -9.26
N TYR A 270 6.58 -7.59 -10.13
CA TYR A 270 7.90 -7.57 -10.72
C TYR A 270 8.61 -6.28 -10.37
N LEU A 271 9.79 -6.39 -9.77
CA LEU A 271 10.63 -5.27 -9.39
C LEU A 271 11.57 -4.90 -10.55
N PHE A 272 11.46 -3.68 -11.02
CA PHE A 272 12.34 -3.13 -12.05
C PHE A 272 13.32 -2.11 -11.43
N GLY A 273 14.50 -2.58 -11.09
CA GLY A 273 15.45 -1.80 -10.28
C GLY A 273 14.94 -1.59 -8.85
N ASN A 274 15.47 -0.59 -8.13
CA ASN A 274 15.11 -0.36 -6.73
C ASN A 274 13.85 0.50 -6.54
N ASN A 275 13.41 1.21 -7.60
CA ASN A 275 12.43 2.29 -7.48
C ASN A 275 11.12 2.06 -8.25
N ILE A 276 11.01 1.03 -9.07
CA ILE A 276 9.83 0.76 -9.89
C ILE A 276 9.36 -0.67 -9.64
N GLN A 277 8.05 -0.84 -9.48
CA GLN A 277 7.41 -2.14 -9.37
C GLN A 277 6.20 -2.18 -10.29
N PHE A 278 6.07 -3.25 -11.06
CA PHE A 278 4.88 -3.58 -11.84
C PHE A 278 4.09 -4.67 -11.11
N GLU A 279 2.78 -4.67 -11.28
CA GLU A 279 1.91 -5.62 -10.61
C GLU A 279 0.72 -6.04 -11.44
N GLY A 280 0.28 -7.28 -11.22
CA GLY A 280 -0.93 -7.83 -11.79
C GLY A 280 -1.71 -8.62 -10.74
N THR A 281 -3.03 -8.49 -10.73
CA THR A 281 -3.91 -9.13 -9.75
C THR A 281 -5.18 -9.63 -10.43
N ILE A 282 -5.60 -10.83 -10.09
CA ILE A 282 -6.96 -11.32 -10.35
C ILE A 282 -7.67 -11.53 -9.02
N GLY A 283 -8.97 -11.33 -8.98
CA GLY A 283 -9.72 -11.50 -7.75
C GLY A 283 -11.20 -11.81 -8.01
N SER A 284 -11.79 -12.47 -7.02
CA SER A 284 -13.20 -12.83 -7.03
C SER A 284 -13.79 -12.73 -5.63
N SER A 285 -15.11 -12.46 -5.54
CA SER A 285 -15.86 -12.58 -4.31
C SER A 285 -16.25 -14.03 -4.04
N LEU A 286 -16.51 -14.34 -2.77
CA LEU A 286 -17.11 -15.62 -2.35
C LEU A 286 -18.63 -15.62 -2.47
N LYS A 287 -19.23 -14.45 -2.64
CA LYS A 287 -20.67 -14.22 -2.63
C LYS A 287 -21.21 -14.10 -4.03
N ASP A 288 -22.43 -14.59 -4.26
CA ASP A 288 -23.13 -14.49 -5.55
C ASP A 288 -24.01 -13.23 -5.66
N THR A 289 -24.18 -12.47 -4.55
CA THR A 289 -25.09 -11.33 -4.46
C THR A 289 -24.47 -10.12 -3.76
N PRO A 290 -23.61 -9.36 -4.47
CA PRO A 290 -23.11 -9.54 -5.84
C PRO A 290 -21.90 -10.45 -5.95
N ASN A 291 -21.80 -11.20 -7.02
CA ASN A 291 -20.53 -11.80 -7.43
C ASN A 291 -19.65 -10.70 -8.03
N GLN A 292 -18.38 -10.68 -7.68
CA GLN A 292 -17.40 -9.71 -8.17
C GLN A 292 -16.25 -10.44 -8.84
N LEU A 293 -15.87 -10.01 -10.03
CA LEU A 293 -14.65 -10.41 -10.72
C LEU A 293 -13.79 -9.17 -10.96
N LEU A 294 -12.50 -9.28 -10.64
CA LEU A 294 -11.52 -8.21 -10.73
C LEU A 294 -10.29 -8.66 -11.50
N LEU A 295 -9.85 -7.82 -12.45
CA LEU A 295 -8.52 -7.87 -13.05
C LEU A 295 -7.87 -6.50 -12.86
N ASN A 296 -6.69 -6.46 -12.24
CA ASN A 296 -5.99 -5.22 -11.92
C ASN A 296 -4.55 -5.26 -12.45
N LEU A 297 -4.10 -4.14 -13.00
CA LEU A 297 -2.72 -3.87 -13.38
C LEU A 297 -2.28 -2.54 -12.77
N GLY A 298 -1.07 -2.49 -12.25
CA GLY A 298 -0.55 -1.31 -11.59
C GLY A 298 0.96 -1.15 -11.73
N ILE A 299 1.38 0.06 -11.41
CA ILE A 299 2.77 0.48 -11.34
C ILE A 299 2.98 1.30 -10.08
N SER A 300 4.08 1.05 -9.41
CA SER A 300 4.54 1.82 -8.26
C SER A 300 5.89 2.44 -8.57
N TYR A 301 6.06 3.71 -8.22
CA TYR A 301 7.29 4.47 -8.43
C TYR A 301 7.71 5.20 -7.17
N ARG A 302 9.00 5.11 -6.82
CA ARG A 302 9.59 5.74 -5.65
C ARG A 302 10.56 6.84 -6.07
N LEU A 303 10.33 8.05 -5.57
CA LEU A 303 11.24 9.18 -5.60
C LEU A 303 11.95 9.28 -4.26
N ASP A 304 13.25 9.04 -4.28
CA ASP A 304 14.06 8.98 -3.07
C ASP A 304 14.98 10.19 -2.97
N PHE A 305 14.66 11.07 -2.02
CA PHE A 305 15.46 12.23 -1.64
C PHE A 305 16.11 12.05 -0.26
N HIS A 306 16.13 10.81 0.24
CA HIS A 306 16.78 10.48 1.51
C HIS A 306 18.29 10.68 1.34
N LYS A 307 18.89 11.30 2.34
CA LYS A 307 20.35 11.41 2.44
C LYS A 307 20.76 10.61 3.64
N ASP A 308 21.47 9.51 3.42
CA ASP A 308 22.08 8.76 4.50
C ASP A 308 22.97 9.67 5.33
N PHE A 309 22.86 9.55 6.64
CA PHE A 309 23.81 10.18 7.55
C PHE A 309 25.14 9.44 7.42
N GLN A 310 25.99 9.91 6.50
CA GLN A 310 27.33 9.34 6.36
C GLN A 310 28.10 9.63 7.64
N SER A 311 28.59 8.57 8.28
CA SER A 311 29.45 8.73 9.44
C SER A 311 30.69 9.55 9.07
N SER A 312 31.24 10.30 10.02
CA SER A 312 32.49 11.06 9.80
C SER A 312 33.61 10.17 9.22
N ALA A 313 33.68 8.93 9.66
CA ALA A 313 34.62 7.92 9.16
C ALA A 313 34.39 7.55 7.68
N GLU A 314 33.13 7.41 7.23
CA GLU A 314 32.82 7.15 5.83
C GLU A 314 33.11 8.35 4.93
N LEU A 315 32.87 9.56 5.43
CA LEU A 315 33.21 10.79 4.72
C LEU A 315 34.73 10.94 4.55
N GLU A 316 35.52 10.63 5.58
CA GLU A 316 36.98 10.60 5.52
C GLU A 316 37.47 9.53 4.56
N PHE A 317 36.95 8.32 4.63
CA PHE A 317 37.30 7.24 3.70
C PHE A 317 36.99 7.60 2.23
N LYS A 318 35.86 8.23 1.95
CA LYS A 318 35.53 8.72 0.60
C LYS A 318 36.46 9.85 0.14
N LYS A 319 36.90 10.74 1.06
CA LYS A 319 37.88 11.78 0.76
C LYS A 319 39.22 11.16 0.40
N LEU A 320 39.76 10.27 1.25
CA LEU A 320 41.00 9.57 1.01
C LEU A 320 41.01 8.81 -0.33
N LYS A 321 39.94 8.12 -0.66
CA LYS A 321 39.79 7.41 -1.94
C LYS A 321 39.75 8.34 -3.15
N ARG A 322 39.22 9.56 -3.00
CA ARG A 322 39.25 10.59 -4.06
C ARG A 322 40.63 11.17 -4.23
N GLU A 323 41.37 11.43 -3.15
CA GLU A 323 42.72 11.93 -3.15
C GLU A 323 43.69 10.90 -3.77
N GLU A 324 43.59 9.64 -3.40
CA GLU A 324 44.34 8.54 -4.00
C GLU A 324 44.12 8.44 -5.51
N LYS A 325 42.87 8.59 -5.96
CA LYS A 325 42.50 8.57 -7.40
C LYS A 325 43.05 9.78 -8.16
N GLN A 326 43.11 10.93 -7.51
CA GLN A 326 43.72 12.14 -8.07
C GLN A 326 45.24 12.01 -8.13
N LEU A 327 45.88 11.49 -7.07
CA LEU A 327 47.32 11.24 -7.03
C LEU A 327 47.77 10.26 -8.13
N LYS A 328 47.06 9.15 -8.30
CA LYS A 328 47.28 8.19 -9.40
C LYS A 328 47.15 8.83 -10.80
N LYS A 329 46.20 9.78 -10.99
CA LYS A 329 46.06 10.51 -12.25
C LYS A 329 47.22 11.45 -12.50
N THR A 330 47.69 12.15 -11.45
CA THR A 330 48.82 13.12 -11.52
C THR A 330 50.14 12.37 -11.81
N LEU A 331 50.40 11.28 -11.09
CA LEU A 331 51.56 10.43 -11.33
C LEU A 331 51.59 9.88 -12.77
N LYS A 332 50.45 9.43 -13.29
CA LYS A 332 50.31 8.95 -14.68
C LYS A 332 50.51 10.06 -15.73
N LYS A 333 50.17 11.30 -15.37
CA LYS A 333 50.38 12.48 -16.26
C LYS A 333 51.88 12.88 -16.24
N ASN A 334 52.51 12.87 -15.06
CA ASN A 334 53.91 13.21 -14.91
C ASN A 334 54.82 12.15 -15.62
N SER A 335 54.58 10.87 -15.43
CA SER A 335 55.29 9.81 -16.10
C SER A 335 55.19 9.87 -17.65
N LYS A 336 53.98 10.27 -18.17
CA LYS A 336 53.82 10.52 -19.60
C LYS A 336 54.60 11.74 -20.10
N SER A 337 54.67 12.81 -19.29
CA SER A 337 55.44 14.02 -19.66
C SER A 337 56.95 13.78 -19.63
N GLU A 338 57.45 13.03 -18.66
CA GLU A 338 58.86 12.61 -18.59
C GLU A 338 59.26 11.71 -19.79
N ARG A 339 58.42 10.74 -20.12
CA ARG A 339 58.63 9.91 -21.33
C ARG A 339 58.68 10.73 -22.62
N LYS A 340 57.87 11.78 -22.75
CA LYS A 340 57.91 12.70 -23.88
C LYS A 340 59.16 13.58 -23.87
N ARG A 341 59.63 14.06 -22.73
CA ARG A 341 60.88 14.82 -22.57
C ARG A 341 62.09 13.97 -22.94
N ASN A 342 62.17 12.74 -22.41
CA ASN A 342 63.29 11.83 -22.68
C ASN A 342 63.35 11.34 -24.16
N ARG A 343 62.20 11.32 -24.86
CA ARG A 343 62.17 11.06 -26.30
C ARG A 343 62.67 12.26 -27.13
N LYS A 344 62.37 13.50 -26.70
CA LYS A 344 62.85 14.72 -27.38
C LYS A 344 64.34 15.02 -27.12
N ALA A 345 64.91 14.48 -26.06
CA ALA A 345 66.32 14.64 -25.74
C ALA A 345 67.24 13.57 -26.40
N LYS A 346 66.63 12.54 -27.08
CA LYS A 346 67.33 11.47 -27.80
C LYS A 346 67.25 11.60 -29.34
N SER A 347 66.45 12.57 -29.82
CA SER A 347 66.43 13.01 -31.20
C SER A 347 67.20 14.31 -31.38
#